data_02d7f56caf9a58c333d74d0235564d4d
#
_entry.id   02d7f56caf9a58c333d74d0235564d4d
#
_cell.length_a   1.000
_cell.length_b   1.000
_cell.length_c   1.000
_cell.angle_alpha   90.00
_cell.angle_beta   90.00
_cell.angle_gamma   90.00
#
_symmetry.space_group_name_H-M   'P 1'
#
loop_
_entity.id
_entity.type
_entity.pdbx_description
1 polymer ?
#
loop_
_entity_poly.entity_id
_entity_poly.type
_entity_poly.pdbx_seq_one_letter_code
_entity_poly.pdbx_strand_id
1 'polypeptide(L)'
;MENNATRIFLAERLFTGSQWLEHHAAVIKNGKIIDVLANENIQGQPFSKCYILAPAFMDIQIYGAHGKLFSVYPETDSLHKLYDYCLQGGATHFQPTVATNTTEVFHACINSVKEYWQEGGKGCLGLHLEGSWINPQKRGAHIESFIHSPSLDEAKALLDYGKDVITMITLAPEVCSRELIELIQSYGVIISAGHSNATYKEATDAFSAGISTTTHLYNAMSPLQHRAPGMVGAVLDHDKVMCSIVPDGFHVDFSAIRIAKKIMDERLFAITDAVTETTEGPYPHHLQGDKYEANGILSGSALTMQKCLYNLVNHAGIELAEALRMVSLYPAQAMKKDNSLGKVEKGFDASLVMLSEGLSVIETYAA
;
A
#
# COMPACT_ATOMS: atom_id res chain seq x y z
N MET A 1 10.45 28.59 7.77
CA MET A 1 9.64 29.65 7.13
C MET A 1 8.63 28.92 6.24
N GLU A 2 7.38 28.81 6.67
CA GLU A 2 6.32 28.22 5.88
C GLU A 2 6.18 28.97 4.56
N ASN A 3 6.27 28.23 3.48
CA ASN A 3 6.22 28.76 2.12
C ASN A 3 4.77 29.17 1.79
N ASN A 4 4.40 30.40 2.19
CA ASN A 4 3.04 30.97 2.06
C ASN A 4 2.66 31.25 0.58
N ALA A 5 3.51 30.83 -0.36
CA ALA A 5 3.31 31.04 -1.79
C ALA A 5 2.20 30.12 -2.32
N THR A 6 1.27 30.70 -3.06
CA THR A 6 0.29 29.95 -3.84
C THR A 6 1.00 29.25 -5.00
N ARG A 7 0.76 27.94 -5.17
CA ARG A 7 1.25 27.16 -6.30
C ARG A 7 0.09 26.73 -7.17
N ILE A 8 0.28 26.77 -8.47
CA ILE A 8 -0.75 26.50 -9.47
C ILE A 8 -0.23 25.43 -10.43
N PHE A 9 -0.91 24.31 -10.50
CA PHE A 9 -0.59 23.19 -11.37
C PHE A 9 -1.62 23.12 -12.50
N LEU A 10 -1.20 23.43 -13.73
CA LEU A 10 -2.07 23.37 -14.90
C LEU A 10 -1.99 21.97 -15.53
N ALA A 11 -3.15 21.45 -15.94
CA ALA A 11 -3.24 20.20 -16.67
C ALA A 11 -4.09 20.31 -17.93
N GLU A 12 -3.74 19.53 -18.94
CA GLU A 12 -4.64 19.27 -20.07
C GLU A 12 -5.83 18.44 -19.58
N ARG A 13 -5.56 17.41 -18.75
CA ARG A 13 -6.55 16.54 -18.12
C ARG A 13 -6.29 16.44 -16.62
N LEU A 14 -7.24 16.83 -15.80
CA LEU A 14 -7.17 16.70 -14.35
C LEU A 14 -8.14 15.61 -13.90
N PHE A 15 -7.62 14.59 -13.23
CA PHE A 15 -8.42 13.56 -12.57
C PHE A 15 -8.63 13.93 -11.11
N THR A 16 -9.89 14.12 -10.71
CA THR A 16 -10.20 14.53 -9.32
C THR A 16 -10.19 13.37 -8.30
N GLY A 17 -10.07 12.12 -8.77
CA GLY A 17 -10.37 10.90 -8.01
C GLY A 17 -11.77 10.36 -8.32
N SER A 18 -12.71 11.21 -8.75
CA SER A 18 -14.07 10.83 -9.13
C SER A 18 -14.38 11.07 -10.62
N GLN A 19 -13.87 12.14 -11.20
CA GLN A 19 -14.17 12.54 -12.59
C GLN A 19 -12.97 13.20 -13.27
N TRP A 20 -13.02 13.24 -14.61
CA TRP A 20 -12.08 13.99 -15.42
C TRP A 20 -12.56 15.41 -15.64
N LEU A 21 -11.64 16.38 -15.58
CA LEU A 21 -11.82 17.78 -15.94
C LEU A 21 -10.78 18.12 -17.01
N GLU A 22 -11.23 18.60 -18.16
CA GLU A 22 -10.34 19.04 -19.24
C GLU A 22 -9.89 20.49 -19.00
N HIS A 23 -8.59 20.79 -19.21
CA HIS A 23 -8.04 22.14 -19.08
C HIS A 23 -8.33 22.79 -17.71
N HIS A 24 -8.02 22.07 -16.62
CA HIS A 24 -8.18 22.57 -15.27
C HIS A 24 -6.85 22.63 -14.52
N ALA A 25 -6.84 23.45 -13.46
CA ALA A 25 -5.72 23.63 -12.58
C ALA A 25 -6.09 23.35 -11.13
N ALA A 26 -5.14 22.78 -10.38
CA ALA A 26 -5.19 22.73 -8.93
C ALA A 26 -4.42 23.93 -8.34
N VAL A 27 -5.06 24.65 -7.42
CA VAL A 27 -4.48 25.79 -6.71
C VAL A 27 -4.17 25.38 -5.26
N ILE A 28 -2.92 25.52 -4.88
CA ILE A 28 -2.40 25.02 -3.60
C ILE A 28 -1.88 26.17 -2.76
N LYS A 29 -2.22 26.14 -1.47
CA LYS A 29 -1.68 27.04 -0.47
C LYS A 29 -1.57 26.33 0.87
N ASN A 30 -0.47 26.53 1.58
CA ASN A 30 -0.22 25.93 2.90
C ASN A 30 -0.44 24.41 2.94
N GLY A 31 0.05 23.69 1.92
CA GLY A 31 -0.04 22.23 1.84
C GLY A 31 -1.44 21.68 1.52
N LYS A 32 -2.43 22.55 1.27
CA LYS A 32 -3.80 22.13 0.94
C LYS A 32 -4.21 22.58 -0.45
N ILE A 33 -5.06 21.81 -1.09
CA ILE A 33 -5.77 22.21 -2.30
C ILE A 33 -6.85 23.21 -1.87
N ILE A 34 -6.71 24.46 -2.32
CA ILE A 34 -7.67 25.52 -1.96
C ILE A 34 -8.73 25.71 -3.02
N ASP A 35 -8.44 25.33 -4.28
CA ASP A 35 -9.40 25.38 -5.36
C ASP A 35 -8.99 24.49 -6.56
N VAL A 36 -9.97 24.15 -7.40
CA VAL A 36 -9.80 23.50 -8.71
C VAL A 36 -10.57 24.34 -9.73
N LEU A 37 -9.88 24.96 -10.68
CA LEU A 37 -10.43 25.96 -11.58
C LEU A 37 -10.13 25.64 -13.04
N ALA A 38 -10.99 26.06 -13.96
CA ALA A 38 -10.67 26.05 -15.38
C ALA A 38 -9.44 26.92 -15.66
N ASN A 39 -8.56 26.51 -16.57
CA ASN A 39 -7.30 27.20 -16.85
C ASN A 39 -7.51 28.66 -17.27
N GLU A 40 -8.62 28.98 -17.95
CA GLU A 40 -8.98 30.35 -18.33
C GLU A 40 -9.26 31.30 -17.15
N ASN A 41 -9.61 30.73 -15.98
CA ASN A 41 -9.91 31.49 -14.77
C ASN A 41 -8.67 31.66 -13.86
N ILE A 42 -7.52 31.17 -14.27
CA ILE A 42 -6.29 31.24 -13.48
C ILE A 42 -5.67 32.63 -13.54
N GLN A 43 -5.46 33.20 -12.37
CA GLN A 43 -4.71 34.45 -12.19
C GLN A 43 -3.34 34.12 -11.56
N GLY A 44 -2.26 34.46 -12.24
CA GLY A 44 -0.89 34.23 -11.79
C GLY A 44 -0.10 33.31 -12.70
N GLN A 45 1.16 33.09 -12.34
CA GLN A 45 2.05 32.22 -13.11
C GLN A 45 1.90 30.78 -12.62
N PRO A 46 1.78 29.79 -13.52
CA PRO A 46 1.74 28.40 -13.13
C PRO A 46 3.09 27.96 -12.53
N PHE A 47 3.03 27.14 -11.49
CA PHE A 47 4.19 26.50 -10.92
C PHE A 47 4.67 25.35 -11.84
N SER A 48 3.74 24.55 -12.36
CA SER A 48 4.04 23.45 -13.28
C SER A 48 2.90 23.23 -14.27
N LYS A 49 3.20 22.57 -15.40
CA LYS A 49 2.23 22.16 -16.43
C LYS A 49 2.46 20.70 -16.79
N CYS A 50 1.39 19.94 -16.94
CA CYS A 50 1.43 18.52 -17.30
C CYS A 50 0.28 18.10 -18.21
N TYR A 51 0.39 16.91 -18.81
CA TYR A 51 -0.70 16.33 -19.58
C TYR A 51 -1.80 15.81 -18.66
N ILE A 52 -1.44 14.97 -17.67
CA ILE A 52 -2.37 14.51 -16.63
C ILE A 52 -1.92 15.00 -15.27
N LEU A 53 -2.83 15.60 -14.51
CA LEU A 53 -2.71 15.84 -13.08
C LEU A 53 -3.69 14.92 -12.35
N ALA A 54 -3.21 14.18 -11.36
CA ALA A 54 -4.01 13.23 -10.59
C ALA A 54 -3.63 13.27 -9.10
N PRO A 55 -4.45 12.69 -8.20
CA PRO A 55 -4.00 12.41 -6.84
C PRO A 55 -2.74 11.56 -6.88
N ALA A 56 -1.73 11.91 -6.09
CA ALA A 56 -0.52 11.08 -5.98
C ALA A 56 -0.86 9.68 -5.48
N PHE A 57 -0.03 8.73 -5.84
CA PHE A 57 -0.21 7.33 -5.47
C PHE A 57 0.14 7.10 -4.00
N MET A 58 -0.29 5.95 -3.50
CA MET A 58 -0.04 5.50 -2.13
C MET A 58 0.36 4.02 -2.16
N ASP A 59 1.50 3.69 -1.58
CA ASP A 59 1.99 2.32 -1.49
C ASP A 59 1.95 1.85 -0.04
N ILE A 60 0.99 1.00 0.28
CA ILE A 60 0.78 0.55 1.66
C ILE A 60 1.41 -0.82 1.98
N GLN A 61 2.27 -1.31 1.08
CA GLN A 61 3.10 -2.49 1.34
C GLN A 61 4.40 -2.43 0.52
N ILE A 62 5.49 -2.01 1.17
CA ILE A 62 6.84 -1.92 0.59
C ILE A 62 7.89 -2.20 1.66
N TYR A 63 8.88 -3.04 1.37
CA TYR A 63 9.84 -3.58 2.36
C TYR A 63 11.21 -2.94 2.30
N GLY A 64 11.59 -2.38 1.15
CA GLY A 64 12.90 -1.79 0.97
C GLY A 64 13.11 -1.17 -0.40
N ALA A 65 14.12 -0.32 -0.51
CA ALA A 65 14.51 0.34 -1.74
C ALA A 65 16.03 0.65 -1.73
N HIS A 66 16.60 0.81 -2.92
CA HIS A 66 17.99 1.25 -3.09
C HIS A 66 19.02 0.48 -2.24
N GLY A 67 18.88 -0.85 -2.17
CA GLY A 67 19.78 -1.75 -1.44
C GLY A 67 19.55 -1.77 0.09
N LYS A 68 18.53 -1.09 0.61
CA LYS A 68 18.17 -1.08 2.04
C LYS A 68 16.84 -1.78 2.27
N LEU A 69 16.89 -3.05 2.70
CA LEU A 69 15.74 -3.76 3.22
C LEU A 69 15.48 -3.31 4.66
N PHE A 70 14.32 -2.78 4.96
CA PHE A 70 14.04 -2.09 6.23
C PHE A 70 14.20 -3.01 7.45
N SER A 71 13.86 -4.29 7.33
CA SER A 71 14.06 -5.27 8.41
C SER A 71 15.53 -5.62 8.67
N VAL A 72 16.42 -5.36 7.72
CA VAL A 72 17.88 -5.57 7.85
C VAL A 72 18.58 -4.30 8.33
N TYR A 73 18.13 -3.17 7.83
CA TYR A 73 18.63 -1.84 8.17
C TYR A 73 17.49 -0.99 8.78
N PRO A 74 17.10 -1.27 10.05
CA PRO A 74 16.03 -0.53 10.73
C PRO A 74 16.53 0.84 11.21
N GLU A 75 16.68 1.77 10.26
CA GLU A 75 17.24 3.10 10.46
C GLU A 75 16.50 4.14 9.61
N THR A 76 16.60 5.43 9.95
CA THR A 76 15.92 6.52 9.25
C THR A 76 16.37 6.65 7.79
N ASP A 77 17.63 6.35 7.45
CA ASP A 77 18.14 6.33 6.07
C ASP A 77 17.36 5.36 5.17
N SER A 78 16.97 4.20 5.70
CA SER A 78 16.13 3.25 4.95
C SER A 78 14.75 3.82 4.63
N LEU A 79 14.15 4.58 5.57
CA LEU A 79 12.87 5.24 5.37
C LEU A 79 12.95 6.41 4.39
N HIS A 80 14.06 7.17 4.41
CA HIS A 80 14.34 8.19 3.39
C HIS A 80 14.46 7.58 2.00
N LYS A 81 15.18 6.46 1.86
CA LYS A 81 15.30 5.74 0.59
C LYS A 81 13.98 5.17 0.09
N LEU A 82 13.15 4.66 1.00
CA LEU A 82 11.77 4.24 0.67
C LEU A 82 10.97 5.43 0.16
N TYR A 83 11.01 6.56 0.84
CA TYR A 83 10.29 7.77 0.42
C TYR A 83 10.75 8.27 -0.95
N ASP A 84 12.07 8.33 -1.19
CA ASP A 84 12.63 8.74 -2.49
C ASP A 84 12.19 7.79 -3.62
N TYR A 85 12.21 6.48 -3.38
CA TYR A 85 11.72 5.48 -4.33
C TYR A 85 10.23 5.66 -4.63
N CYS A 86 9.43 5.88 -3.60
CA CYS A 86 8.00 6.13 -3.74
C CYS A 86 7.73 7.41 -4.53
N LEU A 87 8.43 8.51 -4.23
CA LEU A 87 8.29 9.77 -4.98
C LEU A 87 8.64 9.60 -6.46
N GLN A 88 9.72 8.89 -6.78
CA GLN A 88 10.09 8.58 -8.16
C GLN A 88 9.00 7.76 -8.86
N GLY A 89 8.32 6.89 -8.12
CA GLY A 89 7.19 6.09 -8.58
C GLY A 89 5.83 6.78 -8.54
N GLY A 90 5.75 8.09 -8.22
CA GLY A 90 4.50 8.86 -8.18
C GLY A 90 3.73 8.77 -6.87
N ALA A 91 4.26 8.08 -5.86
CA ALA A 91 3.64 7.94 -4.55
C ALA A 91 4.21 8.94 -3.54
N THR A 92 3.35 9.71 -2.88
CA THR A 92 3.72 10.64 -1.81
C THR A 92 3.59 10.03 -0.42
N HIS A 93 2.87 8.91 -0.32
CA HIS A 93 2.66 8.21 0.94
C HIS A 93 3.02 6.74 0.78
N PHE A 94 3.65 6.21 1.83
CA PHE A 94 4.07 4.81 1.87
C PHE A 94 3.90 4.23 3.27
N GLN A 95 3.76 2.91 3.33
CA GLN A 95 3.74 2.17 4.57
C GLN A 95 4.90 1.18 4.57
N PRO A 96 6.02 1.47 5.28
CA PRO A 96 7.12 0.53 5.40
C PRO A 96 6.61 -0.75 6.03
N THR A 97 6.97 -1.88 5.43
CA THR A 97 6.49 -3.21 5.83
C THR A 97 7.65 -4.07 6.31
N VAL A 98 7.42 -4.81 7.36
CA VAL A 98 8.37 -5.77 7.93
C VAL A 98 7.74 -7.15 7.92
N ALA A 99 8.33 -8.05 7.12
CA ALA A 99 7.94 -9.45 7.11
C ALA A 99 8.31 -10.13 8.44
N THR A 100 7.62 -11.24 8.74
CA THR A 100 7.84 -12.13 9.89
C THR A 100 9.29 -12.11 10.39
N ASN A 101 9.50 -11.69 11.63
CA ASN A 101 10.83 -11.47 12.19
C ASN A 101 10.84 -11.64 13.72
N THR A 102 11.98 -11.39 14.36
CA THR A 102 12.08 -11.38 15.82
C THR A 102 11.48 -10.10 16.41
N THR A 103 11.11 -10.15 17.69
CA THR A 103 10.59 -8.99 18.42
C THR A 103 11.59 -7.83 18.45
N GLU A 104 12.91 -8.13 18.52
CA GLU A 104 13.96 -7.12 18.51
C GLU A 104 13.99 -6.33 17.20
N VAL A 105 13.80 -7.01 16.05
CA VAL A 105 13.73 -6.36 14.74
C VAL A 105 12.46 -5.49 14.65
N PHE A 106 11.32 -5.99 15.11
CA PHE A 106 10.09 -5.19 15.17
C PHE A 106 10.27 -3.94 16.03
N HIS A 107 10.88 -4.06 17.22
CA HIS A 107 11.16 -2.92 18.08
C HIS A 107 12.14 -1.92 17.43
N ALA A 108 13.18 -2.39 16.76
CA ALA A 108 14.11 -1.53 16.04
C ALA A 108 13.41 -0.75 14.91
N CYS A 109 12.56 -1.42 14.11
CA CYS A 109 11.79 -0.78 13.05
C CYS A 109 10.78 0.24 13.61
N ILE A 110 10.11 -0.07 14.74
CA ILE A 110 9.21 0.88 15.43
C ILE A 110 9.97 2.14 15.85
N ASN A 111 11.16 1.96 16.45
CA ASN A 111 11.99 3.10 16.88
C ASN A 111 12.44 3.95 15.70
N SER A 112 12.85 3.33 14.59
CA SER A 112 13.25 4.04 13.37
C SER A 112 12.12 4.85 12.77
N VAL A 113 10.88 4.36 12.79
CA VAL A 113 9.73 5.15 12.34
C VAL A 113 9.47 6.34 13.26
N LYS A 114 9.58 6.16 14.59
CA LYS A 114 9.45 7.27 15.55
C LYS A 114 10.50 8.35 15.32
N GLU A 115 11.75 7.94 15.13
CA GLU A 115 12.88 8.83 14.85
C GLU A 115 12.69 9.57 13.53
N TYR A 116 12.33 8.86 12.46
CA TYR A 116 12.03 9.43 11.14
C TYR A 116 10.98 10.55 11.23
N TRP A 117 9.90 10.34 11.98
CA TRP A 117 8.89 11.38 12.19
C TRP A 117 9.41 12.57 13.02
N GLN A 118 10.23 12.31 14.06
CA GLN A 118 10.84 13.36 14.86
C GLN A 118 11.80 14.24 14.05
N GLU A 119 12.49 13.66 13.07
CA GLU A 119 13.35 14.37 12.12
C GLU A 119 12.57 15.15 11.03
N GLY A 120 11.24 15.04 11.02
CA GLY A 120 10.37 15.68 10.02
C GLY A 120 10.23 14.87 8.73
N GLY A 121 10.49 13.57 8.79
CA GLY A 121 10.29 12.64 7.67
C GLY A 121 8.86 12.64 7.17
N LYS A 122 8.68 12.61 5.85
CA LYS A 122 7.40 12.76 5.18
C LYS A 122 6.87 11.44 4.63
N GLY A 123 5.56 11.37 4.41
CA GLY A 123 4.90 10.32 3.65
C GLY A 123 4.72 8.97 4.36
N CYS A 124 5.42 8.73 5.48
CA CYS A 124 5.30 7.47 6.23
C CYS A 124 3.97 7.42 6.99
N LEU A 125 3.15 6.42 6.67
CA LEU A 125 1.80 6.20 7.24
C LEU A 125 1.82 5.37 8.54
N GLY A 126 2.98 5.04 9.05
CA GLY A 126 3.19 4.08 10.14
C GLY A 126 3.68 2.74 9.61
N LEU A 127 3.91 1.81 10.53
CA LEU A 127 4.51 0.51 10.26
C LEU A 127 3.43 -0.54 9.96
N HIS A 128 3.66 -1.33 8.92
CA HIS A 128 2.94 -2.55 8.63
C HIS A 128 3.77 -3.76 9.06
N LEU A 129 3.26 -4.57 9.97
CA LEU A 129 3.84 -5.87 10.34
C LEU A 129 3.15 -6.98 9.55
N GLU A 130 3.89 -7.66 8.68
CA GLU A 130 3.36 -8.81 7.95
C GLU A 130 3.81 -10.10 8.62
N GLY A 131 2.96 -10.63 9.45
CA GLY A 131 3.28 -11.75 10.36
C GLY A 131 3.89 -11.19 11.66
N SER A 132 4.39 -12.02 12.56
CA SER A 132 4.67 -13.47 12.56
C SER A 132 3.44 -14.38 12.71
N TRP A 133 2.27 -13.86 12.89
CA TRP A 133 1.02 -14.59 13.21
C TRP A 133 0.30 -15.04 11.94
N ILE A 134 0.99 -15.80 11.11
CA ILE A 134 0.53 -16.31 9.81
C ILE A 134 0.50 -17.84 9.81
N ASN A 135 -0.16 -18.43 8.81
CA ASN A 135 -0.24 -19.89 8.71
C ASN A 135 1.03 -20.46 8.06
N PRO A 136 1.77 -21.40 8.70
CA PRO A 136 2.99 -21.99 8.15
C PRO A 136 2.79 -22.65 6.77
N GLN A 137 1.59 -23.18 6.49
CA GLN A 137 1.27 -23.79 5.18
C GLN A 137 1.15 -22.75 4.06
N LYS A 138 1.01 -21.47 4.42
CA LYS A 138 0.88 -20.33 3.50
C LYS A 138 1.98 -19.29 3.71
N ARG A 139 3.11 -19.70 4.25
CA ARG A 139 4.22 -18.82 4.60
C ARG A 139 4.87 -18.09 3.42
N GLY A 140 4.75 -18.63 2.18
CA GLY A 140 5.50 -18.07 1.05
C GLY A 140 7.00 -18.01 1.33
N ALA A 141 7.61 -16.83 1.17
CA ALA A 141 9.03 -16.60 1.46
C ALA A 141 9.32 -16.32 2.95
N HIS A 142 8.32 -16.24 3.83
CA HIS A 142 8.53 -16.01 5.26
C HIS A 142 9.30 -17.15 5.93
N ILE A 143 10.12 -16.80 6.90
CA ILE A 143 10.99 -17.76 7.63
C ILE A 143 10.14 -18.51 8.64
N GLU A 144 10.05 -19.81 8.45
CA GLU A 144 9.18 -20.70 9.24
C GLU A 144 9.46 -20.65 10.73
N SER A 145 10.74 -20.54 11.13
CA SER A 145 11.13 -20.52 12.55
C SER A 145 10.64 -19.28 13.33
N PHE A 146 10.23 -18.23 12.65
CA PHE A 146 9.67 -17.03 13.26
C PHE A 146 8.12 -17.01 13.27
N ILE A 147 7.50 -17.99 12.59
CA ILE A 147 6.04 -18.10 12.53
C ILE A 147 5.53 -18.82 13.77
N HIS A 148 4.55 -18.23 14.43
CA HIS A 148 3.91 -18.83 15.60
C HIS A 148 2.48 -18.26 15.81
N SER A 149 1.69 -18.95 16.60
CA SER A 149 0.41 -18.41 17.07
C SER A 149 0.66 -17.47 18.25
N PRO A 150 0.12 -16.25 18.24
CA PRO A 150 0.37 -15.27 19.29
C PRO A 150 -0.36 -15.59 20.58
N SER A 151 0.24 -15.21 21.71
CA SER A 151 -0.48 -15.06 22.98
C SER A 151 -1.05 -13.62 23.10
N LEU A 152 -2.07 -13.44 23.94
CA LEU A 152 -2.59 -12.10 24.21
C LEU A 152 -1.56 -11.20 24.87
N ASP A 153 -0.72 -11.74 25.77
CA ASP A 153 0.32 -10.97 26.46
C ASP A 153 1.41 -10.51 25.49
N GLU A 154 1.85 -11.36 24.57
CA GLU A 154 2.81 -11.02 23.52
C GLU A 154 2.26 -9.91 22.63
N ALA A 155 1.03 -10.08 22.13
CA ALA A 155 0.40 -9.11 21.26
C ALA A 155 0.21 -7.76 21.98
N LYS A 156 -0.22 -7.80 23.23
CA LYS A 156 -0.36 -6.60 24.05
C LYS A 156 0.98 -5.87 24.24
N ALA A 157 2.04 -6.61 24.56
CA ALA A 157 3.37 -6.04 24.75
C ALA A 157 3.88 -5.36 23.46
N LEU A 158 3.70 -6.01 22.30
CA LEU A 158 4.08 -5.44 21.00
C LEU A 158 3.25 -4.19 20.65
N LEU A 159 1.94 -4.25 20.87
CA LEU A 159 1.03 -3.12 20.60
C LEU A 159 1.27 -1.93 21.55
N ASP A 160 1.56 -2.19 22.83
CA ASP A 160 1.94 -1.14 23.78
C ASP A 160 3.25 -0.45 23.37
N TYR A 161 4.25 -1.24 22.93
CA TYR A 161 5.55 -0.70 22.47
C TYR A 161 5.43 0.11 21.19
N GLY A 162 4.67 -0.42 20.24
CA GLY A 162 4.45 0.16 18.91
C GLY A 162 3.22 1.08 18.82
N LYS A 163 2.67 1.52 19.97
CA LYS A 163 1.49 2.39 20.00
C LYS A 163 1.71 3.61 19.10
N ASP A 164 0.70 3.94 18.31
CA ASP A 164 0.66 5.04 17.35
C ASP A 164 1.65 4.88 16.15
N VAL A 165 2.48 3.83 16.14
CA VAL A 165 3.42 3.51 15.05
C VAL A 165 2.95 2.33 14.23
N ILE A 166 2.54 1.24 14.87
CA ILE A 166 1.95 0.09 14.16
C ILE A 166 0.56 0.50 13.70
N THR A 167 0.37 0.62 12.39
CA THR A 167 -0.91 1.04 11.81
C THR A 167 -1.62 -0.09 11.06
N MET A 168 -0.87 -1.15 10.70
CA MET A 168 -1.43 -2.36 10.07
C MET A 168 -0.70 -3.60 10.55
N ILE A 169 -1.44 -4.70 10.69
CA ILE A 169 -0.90 -6.06 10.91
C ILE A 169 -1.55 -7.01 9.92
N THR A 170 -0.72 -7.71 9.11
CA THR A 170 -1.18 -8.86 8.33
C THR A 170 -1.05 -10.12 9.16
N LEU A 171 -2.13 -10.86 9.30
CA LEU A 171 -2.21 -12.13 10.04
C LEU A 171 -3.13 -13.14 9.35
N ALA A 172 -2.98 -14.42 9.72
CA ALA A 172 -3.90 -15.48 9.33
C ALA A 172 -5.00 -15.61 10.39
N PRO A 173 -6.25 -15.30 10.06
CA PRO A 173 -7.33 -15.25 11.05
C PRO A 173 -7.58 -16.60 11.73
N GLU A 174 -7.35 -17.72 11.04
CA GLU A 174 -7.56 -19.06 11.58
C GLU A 174 -6.53 -19.51 12.63
N VAL A 175 -5.42 -18.78 12.77
CA VAL A 175 -4.42 -19.05 13.82
C VAL A 175 -4.51 -18.05 14.98
N CYS A 176 -5.45 -17.10 14.92
CA CYS A 176 -5.64 -16.03 15.89
C CYS A 176 -6.98 -16.19 16.62
N SER A 177 -7.00 -15.98 17.92
CA SER A 177 -8.26 -15.98 18.67
C SER A 177 -9.08 -14.71 18.40
N ARG A 178 -10.38 -14.78 18.67
CA ARG A 178 -11.26 -13.62 18.54
C ARG A 178 -10.84 -12.49 19.49
N GLU A 179 -10.46 -12.82 20.70
CA GLU A 179 -10.00 -11.87 21.72
C GLU A 179 -8.75 -11.12 21.25
N LEU A 180 -7.87 -11.82 20.51
CA LEU A 180 -6.68 -11.21 19.91
C LEU A 180 -7.07 -10.18 18.83
N ILE A 181 -8.00 -10.54 17.94
CA ILE A 181 -8.50 -9.64 16.90
C ILE A 181 -9.11 -8.39 17.55
N GLU A 182 -9.96 -8.57 18.57
CA GLU A 182 -10.56 -7.46 19.32
C GLU A 182 -9.51 -6.60 20.04
N LEU A 183 -8.46 -7.22 20.60
CA LEU A 183 -7.33 -6.49 21.21
C LEU A 183 -6.62 -5.61 20.19
N ILE A 184 -6.21 -6.16 19.04
CA ILE A 184 -5.53 -5.40 17.99
C ILE A 184 -6.38 -4.21 17.51
N GLN A 185 -7.67 -4.46 17.28
CA GLN A 185 -8.62 -3.40 16.87
C GLN A 185 -8.76 -2.29 17.92
N SER A 186 -8.68 -2.63 19.22
CA SER A 186 -8.78 -1.65 20.31
C SER A 186 -7.64 -0.62 20.32
N TYR A 187 -6.50 -0.94 19.67
CA TYR A 187 -5.39 0.00 19.46
C TYR A 187 -5.56 0.85 18.17
N GLY A 188 -6.65 0.67 17.43
CA GLY A 188 -6.88 1.36 16.17
C GLY A 188 -6.07 0.81 14.99
N VAL A 189 -5.40 -0.33 15.16
CA VAL A 189 -4.60 -0.99 14.14
C VAL A 189 -5.51 -1.67 13.12
N ILE A 190 -5.22 -1.51 11.85
CA ILE A 190 -5.93 -2.18 10.75
C ILE A 190 -5.41 -3.61 10.66
N ILE A 191 -6.34 -4.57 10.71
CA ILE A 191 -6.00 -5.97 10.49
C ILE A 191 -6.23 -6.29 9.01
N SER A 192 -5.18 -6.81 8.36
CA SER A 192 -5.24 -7.37 7.01
C SER A 192 -5.14 -8.89 7.09
N ALA A 193 -6.10 -9.62 6.54
CA ALA A 193 -6.01 -11.07 6.51
C ALA A 193 -5.15 -11.52 5.31
N GLY A 194 -4.07 -12.24 5.60
CA GLY A 194 -3.13 -12.73 4.59
C GLY A 194 -2.32 -13.92 5.09
N HIS A 195 -1.56 -14.54 4.20
CA HIS A 195 -0.78 -15.75 4.52
C HIS A 195 -1.63 -16.79 5.26
N SER A 196 -2.84 -17.03 4.74
CA SER A 196 -3.92 -17.74 5.42
C SER A 196 -4.36 -18.97 4.66
N ASN A 197 -4.51 -20.07 5.36
CA ASN A 197 -5.12 -21.29 4.85
C ASN A 197 -6.58 -21.44 5.30
N ALA A 198 -7.20 -20.35 5.71
CA ALA A 198 -8.58 -20.33 6.18
C ALA A 198 -9.54 -20.96 5.17
N THR A 199 -10.51 -21.69 5.67
CA THR A 199 -11.68 -22.09 4.90
C THR A 199 -12.53 -20.85 4.59
N TYR A 200 -13.46 -20.98 3.66
CA TYR A 200 -14.43 -19.90 3.36
C TYR A 200 -15.16 -19.42 4.63
N LYS A 201 -15.56 -20.37 5.50
CA LYS A 201 -16.28 -20.05 6.73
C LYS A 201 -15.40 -19.30 7.72
N GLU A 202 -14.18 -19.74 7.97
CA GLU A 202 -13.24 -19.07 8.89
C GLU A 202 -12.93 -17.65 8.41
N ALA A 203 -12.74 -17.45 7.11
CA ALA A 203 -12.50 -16.13 6.53
C ALA A 203 -13.72 -15.21 6.69
N THR A 204 -14.94 -15.69 6.39
CA THR A 204 -16.18 -14.90 6.54
C THR A 204 -16.51 -14.58 8.00
N ASP A 205 -16.22 -15.51 8.92
CA ASP A 205 -16.35 -15.24 10.37
C ASP A 205 -15.37 -14.14 10.81
N ALA A 206 -14.13 -14.17 10.31
CA ALA A 206 -13.12 -13.14 10.59
C ALA A 206 -13.50 -11.76 10.03
N PHE A 207 -14.05 -11.69 8.82
CA PHE A 207 -14.58 -10.46 8.24
C PHE A 207 -15.76 -9.92 9.06
N SER A 208 -16.64 -10.79 9.53
CA SER A 208 -17.73 -10.44 10.44
C SER A 208 -17.25 -9.96 11.80
N ALA A 209 -16.06 -10.36 12.24
CA ALA A 209 -15.41 -9.86 13.45
C ALA A 209 -14.68 -8.51 13.24
N GLY A 210 -14.77 -7.91 12.03
CA GLY A 210 -14.28 -6.57 11.73
C GLY A 210 -12.94 -6.50 11.00
N ILE A 211 -12.39 -7.61 10.50
CA ILE A 211 -11.27 -7.56 9.57
C ILE A 211 -11.76 -6.96 8.26
N SER A 212 -11.22 -5.79 7.88
CA SER A 212 -11.74 -4.98 6.79
C SER A 212 -10.90 -5.01 5.51
N THR A 213 -9.70 -5.60 5.56
CA THR A 213 -8.81 -5.69 4.40
C THR A 213 -8.08 -7.02 4.35
N THR A 214 -7.58 -7.36 3.17
CA THR A 214 -6.80 -8.59 2.92
C THR A 214 -5.58 -8.27 2.06
N THR A 215 -4.52 -9.05 2.23
CA THR A 215 -3.20 -8.80 1.65
C THR A 215 -2.99 -9.62 0.38
N HIS A 216 -2.51 -8.99 -0.70
CA HIS A 216 -2.05 -9.56 -1.99
C HIS A 216 -2.88 -10.75 -2.51
N LEU A 217 -4.13 -10.46 -2.92
CA LEU A 217 -5.11 -11.43 -3.44
C LEU A 217 -4.45 -12.53 -4.28
N TYR A 218 -4.87 -13.79 -4.04
CA TYR A 218 -4.36 -15.04 -4.59
C TYR A 218 -3.04 -15.54 -3.99
N ASN A 219 -2.14 -14.66 -3.55
CA ASN A 219 -0.83 -15.05 -3.05
C ASN A 219 -0.93 -15.51 -1.60
N ALA A 220 -0.32 -16.64 -1.29
CA ALA A 220 -0.32 -17.22 0.05
C ALA A 220 -1.73 -17.34 0.70
N MET A 221 -2.76 -17.60 -0.10
CA MET A 221 -4.15 -17.84 0.33
C MET A 221 -4.61 -19.25 -0.01
N SER A 222 -5.59 -19.79 0.72
CA SER A 222 -6.33 -20.98 0.29
C SER A 222 -7.10 -20.66 -1.01
N PRO A 223 -6.96 -21.50 -2.08
CA PRO A 223 -7.45 -21.15 -3.40
C PRO A 223 -8.98 -21.30 -3.53
N LEU A 224 -9.54 -20.57 -4.51
CA LEU A 224 -10.93 -20.73 -4.91
C LEU A 224 -11.12 -22.06 -5.68
N GLN A 225 -11.79 -23.02 -5.07
CA GLN A 225 -12.24 -24.24 -5.70
C GLN A 225 -13.76 -24.36 -5.63
N HIS A 226 -14.37 -25.00 -6.61
CA HIS A 226 -15.84 -25.07 -6.72
C HIS A 226 -16.58 -25.73 -5.54
N ARG A 227 -15.90 -26.54 -4.71
CA ARG A 227 -16.44 -27.16 -3.49
C ARG A 227 -15.77 -26.70 -2.20
N ALA A 228 -14.68 -25.96 -2.30
CA ALA A 228 -13.93 -25.38 -1.20
C ALA A 228 -13.44 -23.98 -1.62
N PRO A 229 -14.28 -22.92 -1.53
CA PRO A 229 -13.94 -21.60 -2.07
C PRO A 229 -12.75 -20.94 -1.38
N GLY A 230 -12.41 -21.35 -0.17
CA GLY A 230 -11.24 -20.88 0.57
C GLY A 230 -11.28 -19.38 0.89
N MET A 231 -10.12 -18.85 1.25
CA MET A 231 -9.91 -17.44 1.52
C MET A 231 -10.19 -16.58 0.28
N VAL A 232 -9.68 -16.99 -0.88
CA VAL A 232 -9.90 -16.27 -2.15
C VAL A 232 -11.39 -16.14 -2.44
N GLY A 233 -12.16 -17.23 -2.29
CA GLY A 233 -13.61 -17.19 -2.50
C GLY A 233 -14.32 -16.27 -1.52
N ALA A 234 -13.93 -16.29 -0.25
CA ALA A 234 -14.51 -15.44 0.77
C ALA A 234 -14.25 -13.93 0.49
N VAL A 235 -13.04 -13.58 0.02
CA VAL A 235 -12.68 -12.20 -0.35
C VAL A 235 -13.49 -11.72 -1.55
N LEU A 236 -13.60 -12.55 -2.59
CA LEU A 236 -14.32 -12.20 -3.81
C LEU A 236 -15.82 -12.04 -3.57
N ASP A 237 -16.40 -12.89 -2.73
CA ASP A 237 -17.85 -12.93 -2.44
C ASP A 237 -18.31 -11.87 -1.40
N HIS A 238 -17.38 -11.29 -0.63
CA HIS A 238 -17.72 -10.32 0.42
C HIS A 238 -18.00 -8.92 -0.16
N ASP A 239 -19.03 -8.21 0.37
CA ASP A 239 -19.47 -6.92 -0.18
C ASP A 239 -18.57 -5.73 0.19
N LYS A 240 -17.78 -5.81 1.28
CA LYS A 240 -17.10 -4.64 1.88
C LYS A 240 -15.60 -4.79 2.09
N VAL A 241 -15.10 -6.03 2.23
CA VAL A 241 -13.68 -6.27 2.48
C VAL A 241 -12.86 -5.82 1.28
N MET A 242 -11.91 -4.94 1.53
CA MET A 242 -10.95 -4.49 0.51
C MET A 242 -9.79 -5.47 0.39
N CYS A 243 -9.16 -5.53 -0.75
CA CYS A 243 -8.02 -6.41 -0.96
C CYS A 243 -6.95 -5.74 -1.81
N SER A 244 -5.69 -5.89 -1.41
CA SER A 244 -4.57 -5.49 -2.24
C SER A 244 -4.25 -6.55 -3.31
N ILE A 245 -3.63 -6.11 -4.39
CA ILE A 245 -3.14 -6.97 -5.48
C ILE A 245 -1.80 -6.46 -6.00
N VAL A 246 -0.91 -7.38 -6.42
CA VAL A 246 0.41 -7.07 -6.98
C VAL A 246 0.34 -7.22 -8.50
N PRO A 247 0.26 -6.13 -9.28
CA PRO A 247 0.01 -6.19 -10.72
C PRO A 247 1.30 -6.25 -11.54
N ASP A 248 2.19 -7.22 -11.26
CA ASP A 248 3.48 -7.40 -11.96
C ASP A 248 3.44 -8.46 -13.08
N GLY A 249 2.38 -9.25 -13.14
CA GLY A 249 2.25 -10.37 -14.08
C GLY A 249 2.98 -11.65 -13.65
N PHE A 250 3.71 -11.61 -12.50
CA PHE A 250 4.39 -12.76 -11.90
C PHE A 250 3.66 -13.26 -10.66
N HIS A 251 3.30 -12.37 -9.75
CA HIS A 251 2.45 -12.68 -8.60
C HIS A 251 1.04 -13.02 -9.02
N VAL A 252 0.49 -12.27 -9.99
CA VAL A 252 -0.87 -12.47 -10.50
C VAL A 252 -0.89 -12.24 -12.00
N ASP A 253 -1.38 -13.23 -12.75
CA ASP A 253 -1.64 -13.07 -14.19
C ASP A 253 -2.63 -11.94 -14.45
N PHE A 254 -2.41 -11.14 -15.49
CA PHE A 254 -3.26 -9.99 -15.80
C PHE A 254 -4.72 -10.37 -16.10
N SER A 255 -4.98 -11.59 -16.56
CA SER A 255 -6.36 -12.07 -16.74
C SER A 255 -7.05 -12.32 -15.39
N ALA A 256 -6.31 -12.82 -14.38
CA ALA A 256 -6.82 -13.00 -13.04
C ALA A 256 -7.11 -11.65 -12.37
N ILE A 257 -6.26 -10.64 -12.61
CA ILE A 257 -6.51 -9.24 -12.16
C ILE A 257 -7.81 -8.71 -12.78
N ARG A 258 -8.02 -8.90 -14.09
CA ARG A 258 -9.28 -8.47 -14.74
C ARG A 258 -10.51 -9.16 -14.17
N ILE A 259 -10.42 -10.45 -13.85
CA ILE A 259 -11.53 -11.19 -13.23
C ILE A 259 -11.81 -10.66 -11.83
N ALA A 260 -10.77 -10.53 -11.01
CA ALA A 260 -10.91 -9.98 -9.67
C ALA A 260 -11.52 -8.58 -9.68
N LYS A 261 -11.05 -7.70 -10.58
CA LYS A 261 -11.56 -6.34 -10.71
C LYS A 261 -13.05 -6.29 -11.08
N LYS A 262 -13.52 -7.16 -11.97
CA LYS A 262 -14.95 -7.26 -12.33
C LYS A 262 -15.85 -7.66 -11.16
N ILE A 263 -15.31 -8.44 -10.21
CA ILE A 263 -16.06 -8.94 -9.05
C ILE A 263 -15.97 -7.96 -7.88
N MET A 264 -14.75 -7.46 -7.62
CA MET A 264 -14.47 -6.66 -6.43
C MET A 264 -14.72 -5.17 -6.61
N ASP A 265 -14.70 -4.68 -7.84
CA ASP A 265 -14.88 -3.27 -8.19
C ASP A 265 -14.00 -2.33 -7.33
N GLU A 266 -14.57 -1.38 -6.60
CA GLU A 266 -13.85 -0.39 -5.78
C GLU A 266 -13.07 -0.99 -4.60
N ARG A 267 -13.26 -2.27 -4.30
CA ARG A 267 -12.61 -2.97 -3.19
C ARG A 267 -11.20 -3.49 -3.52
N LEU A 268 -10.80 -3.47 -4.80
CA LEU A 268 -9.49 -3.96 -5.26
C LEU A 268 -8.54 -2.79 -5.47
N PHE A 269 -7.39 -2.78 -4.77
CA PHE A 269 -6.37 -1.75 -4.89
C PHE A 269 -4.98 -2.36 -5.12
N ALA A 270 -4.07 -1.58 -5.70
CA ALA A 270 -2.71 -2.02 -5.98
C ALA A 270 -1.76 -1.71 -4.81
N ILE A 271 -0.79 -2.59 -4.63
CA ILE A 271 0.43 -2.40 -3.85
C ILE A 271 1.62 -2.80 -4.69
N THR A 272 2.81 -2.34 -4.36
CA THR A 272 4.00 -2.86 -5.02
C THR A 272 4.43 -4.20 -4.47
N ASP A 273 4.36 -4.41 -3.18
CA ASP A 273 5.01 -5.55 -2.52
C ASP A 273 6.51 -5.58 -2.85
N ALA A 274 7.08 -4.37 -3.03
CA ALA A 274 8.45 -4.23 -3.51
C ALA A 274 9.46 -4.48 -2.42
N VAL A 275 10.48 -5.22 -2.81
CA VAL A 275 11.70 -5.46 -2.03
C VAL A 275 12.91 -4.86 -2.74
N THR A 276 14.09 -5.00 -2.15
CA THR A 276 15.35 -4.60 -2.77
C THR A 276 16.36 -5.73 -2.69
N GLU A 277 17.30 -5.75 -3.60
CA GLU A 277 18.38 -6.72 -3.55
C GLU A 277 19.17 -6.59 -2.24
N THR A 278 19.35 -7.71 -1.56
CA THR A 278 20.17 -7.81 -0.35
C THR A 278 20.73 -9.22 -0.20
N THR A 279 21.97 -9.28 0.26
CA THR A 279 22.66 -10.53 0.65
C THR A 279 22.76 -10.66 2.17
N GLU A 280 22.34 -9.65 2.90
CA GLU A 280 22.39 -9.61 4.36
C GLU A 280 21.03 -9.91 4.98
N GLY A 281 21.07 -10.34 6.23
CA GLY A 281 19.87 -10.69 6.99
C GLY A 281 19.24 -12.01 6.57
N PRO A 282 18.08 -12.32 7.14
CA PRO A 282 17.44 -13.61 6.93
C PRO A 282 16.65 -13.70 5.60
N TYR A 283 16.48 -12.59 4.88
CA TYR A 283 15.73 -12.50 3.62
C TYR A 283 16.64 -12.08 2.46
N PRO A 284 17.48 -13.01 1.90
CA PRO A 284 18.31 -12.68 0.75
C PRO A 284 17.45 -12.60 -0.51
N HIS A 285 17.15 -11.38 -0.96
CA HIS A 285 16.43 -11.14 -2.20
C HIS A 285 17.40 -10.98 -3.38
N HIS A 286 17.18 -11.74 -4.45
CA HIS A 286 17.96 -11.69 -5.68
C HIS A 286 17.06 -11.27 -6.86
N LEU A 287 17.48 -10.24 -7.59
CA LEU A 287 16.74 -9.76 -8.76
C LEU A 287 16.85 -10.76 -9.91
N GLN A 288 15.70 -11.20 -10.44
CA GLN A 288 15.57 -12.10 -11.58
C GLN A 288 14.65 -11.47 -12.63
N GLY A 289 15.22 -10.68 -13.55
CA GLY A 289 14.42 -9.86 -14.47
C GLY A 289 13.64 -8.79 -13.72
N ASP A 290 12.30 -8.82 -13.79
CA ASP A 290 11.41 -7.84 -13.16
C ASP A 290 10.77 -8.36 -11.85
N LYS A 291 11.35 -9.38 -11.21
CA LYS A 291 10.87 -9.96 -9.94
C LYS A 291 12.02 -10.28 -9.01
N TYR A 292 11.74 -10.45 -7.73
CA TYR A 292 12.71 -10.94 -6.75
C TYR A 292 12.40 -12.36 -6.31
N GLU A 293 13.46 -13.12 -6.08
CA GLU A 293 13.40 -14.47 -5.54
C GLU A 293 14.31 -14.61 -4.30
N ALA A 294 13.82 -15.36 -3.31
CA ALA A 294 14.57 -15.81 -2.16
C ALA A 294 14.56 -17.33 -2.13
N ASN A 295 15.73 -17.98 -2.24
CA ASN A 295 15.85 -19.44 -2.27
C ASN A 295 14.97 -20.12 -3.34
N GLY A 296 14.80 -19.49 -4.51
CA GLY A 296 14.00 -20.00 -5.62
C GLY A 296 12.48 -19.82 -5.43
N ILE A 297 12.06 -19.09 -4.40
CA ILE A 297 10.65 -18.73 -4.15
C ILE A 297 10.48 -17.25 -4.52
N LEU A 298 9.38 -16.91 -5.21
CA LEU A 298 8.99 -15.52 -5.44
C LEU A 298 8.84 -14.81 -4.08
N SER A 299 9.56 -13.71 -3.89
CA SER A 299 9.73 -13.09 -2.56
C SER A 299 9.47 -11.59 -2.51
N GLY A 300 8.84 -11.08 -3.56
CA GLY A 300 8.48 -9.68 -3.71
C GLY A 300 8.68 -9.19 -5.14
N SER A 301 8.26 -7.97 -5.40
CA SER A 301 8.27 -7.38 -6.73
C SER A 301 9.39 -6.34 -6.90
N ALA A 302 9.66 -5.96 -8.16
CA ALA A 302 10.47 -4.81 -8.54
C ALA A 302 9.59 -3.64 -9.03
N LEU A 303 8.33 -3.57 -8.59
CA LEU A 303 7.37 -2.57 -9.02
C LEU A 303 7.59 -1.22 -8.35
N THR A 304 7.37 -0.16 -9.10
CA THR A 304 6.95 1.15 -8.57
C THR A 304 5.45 1.31 -8.72
N MET A 305 4.82 2.24 -8.00
CA MET A 305 3.39 2.51 -8.18
C MET A 305 3.05 3.00 -9.59
N GLN A 306 3.96 3.74 -10.25
CA GLN A 306 3.83 4.09 -11.66
C GLN A 306 3.78 2.85 -12.57
N LYS A 307 4.62 1.83 -12.29
CA LYS A 307 4.60 0.58 -13.05
C LYS A 307 3.33 -0.22 -12.76
N CYS A 308 2.81 -0.17 -11.52
CA CYS A 308 1.48 -0.72 -11.20
C CYS A 308 0.39 -0.09 -12.08
N LEU A 309 0.31 1.25 -12.11
CA LEU A 309 -0.64 1.97 -12.97
C LEU A 309 -0.50 1.55 -14.44
N TYR A 310 0.74 1.56 -14.96
CA TYR A 310 1.00 1.17 -16.35
C TYR A 310 0.51 -0.24 -16.67
N ASN A 311 0.81 -1.20 -15.79
CA ASN A 311 0.43 -2.60 -15.95
C ASN A 311 -1.10 -2.80 -15.87
N LEU A 312 -1.76 -2.11 -14.94
CA LEU A 312 -3.22 -2.15 -14.82
C LEU A 312 -3.90 -1.66 -16.10
N VAL A 313 -3.42 -0.56 -16.69
CA VAL A 313 -4.00 -0.01 -17.91
C VAL A 313 -3.62 -0.85 -19.14
N ASN A 314 -2.32 -1.06 -19.38
CA ASN A 314 -1.84 -1.56 -20.65
C ASN A 314 -1.84 -3.10 -20.75
N HIS A 315 -1.73 -3.81 -19.64
CA HIS A 315 -1.71 -5.28 -19.62
C HIS A 315 -2.99 -5.89 -19.05
N ALA A 316 -3.52 -5.33 -17.95
CA ALA A 316 -4.80 -5.79 -17.41
C ALA A 316 -6.01 -5.18 -18.14
N GLY A 317 -5.85 -4.10 -18.93
CA GLY A 317 -6.93 -3.47 -19.70
C GLY A 317 -7.98 -2.78 -18.81
N ILE A 318 -7.57 -2.29 -17.63
CA ILE A 318 -8.42 -1.54 -16.72
C ILE A 318 -8.49 -0.09 -17.21
N GLU A 319 -9.66 0.51 -17.18
CA GLU A 319 -9.87 1.91 -17.57
C GLU A 319 -9.01 2.84 -16.71
N LEU A 320 -8.42 3.89 -17.32
CA LEU A 320 -7.43 4.75 -16.67
C LEU A 320 -7.92 5.41 -15.38
N ALA A 321 -9.15 5.92 -15.35
CA ALA A 321 -9.70 6.54 -14.14
C ALA A 321 -9.79 5.52 -12.99
N GLU A 322 -10.15 4.29 -13.34
CA GLU A 322 -10.25 3.21 -12.37
C GLU A 322 -8.89 2.73 -11.88
N ALA A 323 -7.93 2.60 -12.79
CA ALA A 323 -6.55 2.27 -12.43
C ALA A 323 -5.91 3.37 -11.54
N LEU A 324 -6.20 4.66 -11.80
CA LEU A 324 -5.79 5.76 -10.94
C LEU A 324 -6.40 5.67 -9.54
N ARG A 325 -7.68 5.28 -9.41
CA ARG A 325 -8.29 5.03 -8.10
C ARG A 325 -7.64 3.86 -7.37
N MET A 326 -7.33 2.78 -8.09
CA MET A 326 -6.65 1.60 -7.52
C MET A 326 -5.27 1.90 -6.94
N VAL A 327 -4.58 2.91 -7.43
CA VAL A 327 -3.24 3.32 -6.93
C VAL A 327 -3.27 4.55 -5.99
N SER A 328 -4.43 5.17 -5.76
CA SER A 328 -4.54 6.39 -4.94
C SER A 328 -5.70 6.36 -3.95
N LEU A 329 -6.95 6.45 -4.42
CA LEU A 329 -8.14 6.57 -3.57
C LEU A 329 -8.41 5.29 -2.77
N TYR A 330 -8.34 4.12 -3.41
CA TYR A 330 -8.70 2.87 -2.74
C TYR A 330 -7.69 2.46 -1.65
N PRO A 331 -6.36 2.58 -1.83
CA PRO A 331 -5.45 2.39 -0.70
C PRO A 331 -5.64 3.45 0.40
N ALA A 332 -6.04 4.70 0.06
CA ALA A 332 -6.39 5.69 1.06
C ALA A 332 -7.64 5.27 1.88
N GLN A 333 -8.65 4.68 1.24
CA GLN A 333 -9.81 4.11 1.92
C GLN A 333 -9.44 2.93 2.82
N ALA A 334 -8.61 2.01 2.31
CA ALA A 334 -8.12 0.89 3.11
C ALA A 334 -7.39 1.35 4.39
N MET A 335 -6.65 2.48 4.29
CA MET A 335 -5.95 3.13 5.41
C MET A 335 -6.82 4.11 6.20
N LYS A 336 -8.10 4.30 5.85
CA LYS A 336 -9.02 5.29 6.48
C LYS A 336 -8.47 6.73 6.40
N LYS A 337 -7.82 7.08 5.29
CA LYS A 337 -7.22 8.39 5.00
C LYS A 337 -7.92 9.13 3.84
N ASP A 338 -8.99 8.59 3.30
CA ASP A 338 -9.73 9.12 2.15
C ASP A 338 -10.52 10.41 2.43
N ASN A 339 -10.49 10.89 3.66
CA ASN A 339 -10.96 12.22 4.06
C ASN A 339 -9.96 13.34 3.76
N SER A 340 -8.71 13.02 3.45
CA SER A 340 -7.64 13.99 3.16
C SER A 340 -6.73 13.62 2.00
N LEU A 341 -6.71 12.36 1.59
CA LEU A 341 -5.85 11.80 0.52
C LEU A 341 -6.67 11.11 -0.57
N GLY A 342 -6.07 10.90 -1.73
CA GLY A 342 -6.66 10.17 -2.86
C GLY A 342 -7.58 10.98 -3.76
N LYS A 343 -7.70 12.31 -3.53
CA LYS A 343 -8.50 13.21 -4.38
C LYS A 343 -7.81 14.53 -4.64
N VAL A 344 -8.09 15.13 -5.80
CA VAL A 344 -7.78 16.52 -6.11
C VAL A 344 -9.06 17.33 -5.90
N GLU A 345 -9.28 17.68 -4.64
CA GLU A 345 -10.51 18.35 -4.19
C GLU A 345 -10.17 19.40 -3.13
N LYS A 346 -10.94 20.48 -3.06
CA LYS A 346 -10.76 21.56 -2.08
C LYS A 346 -10.80 21.03 -0.64
N GLY A 347 -9.77 21.37 0.14
CA GLY A 347 -9.58 20.94 1.52
C GLY A 347 -8.71 19.70 1.69
N PHE A 348 -8.49 18.92 0.62
CA PHE A 348 -7.57 17.78 0.63
C PHE A 348 -6.10 18.23 0.73
N ASP A 349 -5.24 17.32 1.21
CA ASP A 349 -3.81 17.52 1.21
C ASP A 349 -3.31 17.61 -0.24
N ALA A 350 -2.37 18.52 -0.47
CA ALA A 350 -1.78 18.70 -1.79
C ALA A 350 -0.76 17.59 -2.07
N SER A 351 -1.29 16.43 -2.41
CA SER A 351 -0.60 15.21 -2.76
C SER A 351 -0.94 14.89 -4.21
N LEU A 352 -0.04 15.24 -5.14
CA LEU A 352 -0.32 15.26 -6.58
C LEU A 352 0.77 14.53 -7.37
N VAL A 353 0.35 13.84 -8.44
CA VAL A 353 1.25 13.29 -9.44
C VAL A 353 0.97 13.91 -10.81
N MET A 354 2.03 14.29 -11.49
CA MET A 354 2.01 14.78 -12.87
C MET A 354 2.51 13.70 -13.79
N LEU A 355 1.67 13.32 -14.75
CA LEU A 355 1.96 12.25 -15.70
C LEU A 355 2.02 12.79 -17.12
N SER A 356 2.89 12.17 -17.94
CA SER A 356 2.87 12.28 -19.38
C SER A 356 1.65 11.59 -19.99
N GLU A 357 1.39 11.80 -21.28
CA GLU A 357 0.38 11.05 -22.02
C GLU A 357 0.61 9.52 -21.97
N GLY A 358 1.88 9.09 -21.94
CA GLY A 358 2.29 7.69 -21.82
C GLY A 358 2.32 7.14 -20.38
N LEU A 359 1.74 7.86 -19.41
CA LEU A 359 1.64 7.50 -17.98
C LEU A 359 2.98 7.44 -17.24
N SER A 360 4.04 8.06 -17.77
CA SER A 360 5.30 8.21 -17.04
C SER A 360 5.19 9.37 -16.04
N VAL A 361 5.72 9.18 -14.84
CA VAL A 361 5.79 10.24 -13.83
C VAL A 361 6.75 11.33 -14.31
N ILE A 362 6.26 12.56 -14.39
CA ILE A 362 7.04 13.76 -14.70
C ILE A 362 7.51 14.41 -13.39
N GLU A 363 6.59 14.55 -12.46
CA GLU A 363 6.85 15.16 -11.16
C GLU A 363 5.84 14.61 -10.14
N THR A 364 6.29 14.48 -8.90
CA THR A 364 5.44 14.15 -7.76
C THR A 364 5.53 15.29 -6.76
N TYR A 365 4.40 15.84 -6.38
CA TYR A 365 4.31 16.93 -5.42
C TYR A 365 3.71 16.43 -4.09
N ALA A 366 4.50 16.57 -3.04
CA ALA A 366 4.08 16.38 -1.64
C ALA A 366 4.26 17.71 -0.89
N ALA A 367 3.21 18.16 -0.22
CA ALA A 367 3.23 19.39 0.56
C ALA A 367 4.05 19.28 1.86
#